data_92f04ff2865953b873f0fafd96e76e19
#
_entry.id   92f04ff2865953b873f0fafd96e76e19
#
_cell.length_a   1.000
_cell.length_b   1.000
_cell.length_c   1.000
_cell.angle_alpha   90.00
_cell.angle_beta   90.00
_cell.angle_gamma   90.00
#
_symmetry.space_group_name_H-M   'P 1'
#
loop_
_entity.id
_entity.type
_entity.pdbx_description
1 polymer ?
#
loop_
_entity_poly.entity_id
_entity_poly.type
_entity_poly.pdbx_seq_one_letter_code
_entity_poly.pdbx_strand_id
1 'polypeptide(L)'
;MEKRYNDSQVKAIGHFNGPCLTLAGPGSGKTAVITERTKNLITKYHVNPSNILVITFTKAAALEMKTRFLSLMGNGSYPVTFGTFHAVYFSILKHAYNYNANNIVREEQKYALMRELVQKHRLEYEDETEFVSSILGEISMVKNTGVSIEHYYSTNCAENIFRRIYG
;
A
#
# COMPACT_ATOMS: atom_id res chain seq x y z
N MET A 1 6.52 34.43 5.84
CA MET A 1 6.13 34.02 7.20
C MET A 1 6.78 32.68 7.50
N GLU A 2 7.69 32.63 8.46
CA GLU A 2 8.32 31.40 8.92
C GLU A 2 7.27 30.50 9.58
N LYS A 3 7.16 29.27 9.12
CA LYS A 3 6.19 28.31 9.66
C LYS A 3 6.62 27.90 11.07
N ARG A 4 5.92 28.35 12.08
CA ARG A 4 6.24 28.04 13.48
C ARG A 4 5.69 26.66 13.83
N TYR A 5 6.58 25.70 14.04
CA TYR A 5 6.24 24.35 14.51
C TYR A 5 6.19 24.33 16.05
N ASN A 6 5.30 23.54 16.62
CA ASN A 6 5.29 23.26 18.07
C ASN A 6 6.39 22.25 18.45
N ASP A 7 6.66 22.08 19.74
CA ASP A 7 7.75 21.24 20.24
C ASP A 7 7.64 19.77 19.78
N SER A 8 6.43 19.22 19.77
CA SER A 8 6.20 17.85 19.29
C SER A 8 6.47 17.70 17.80
N GLN A 9 6.06 18.69 17.00
CA GLN A 9 6.37 18.72 15.57
C GLN A 9 7.88 18.88 15.33
N VAL A 10 8.56 19.74 16.08
CA VAL A 10 10.02 19.92 16.00
C VAL A 10 10.75 18.62 16.32
N LYS A 11 10.33 17.90 17.38
CA LYS A 11 10.88 16.57 17.71
C LYS A 11 10.67 15.56 16.60
N ALA A 12 9.48 15.48 16.02
CA ALA A 12 9.17 14.57 14.90
C ALA A 12 9.97 14.93 13.64
N ILE A 13 10.12 16.21 13.32
CA ILE A 13 10.92 16.71 12.19
C ILE A 13 12.40 16.39 12.36
N GLY A 14 12.92 16.53 13.58
CA GLY A 14 14.33 16.35 13.90
C GLY A 14 14.76 14.90 14.20
N HIS A 15 13.82 13.96 14.33
CA HIS A 15 14.17 12.57 14.62
C HIS A 15 14.92 11.93 13.45
N PHE A 16 16.09 11.34 13.70
CA PHE A 16 16.95 10.79 12.65
C PHE A 16 17.16 9.27 12.80
N ASN A 17 17.57 8.81 13.96
CA ASN A 17 17.98 7.42 14.16
C ASN A 17 16.84 6.54 14.69
N GLY A 18 16.69 5.36 14.12
CA GLY A 18 15.77 4.33 14.54
C GLY A 18 14.29 4.60 14.22
N PRO A 19 13.41 3.68 14.60
CA PRO A 19 11.97 3.80 14.36
C PRO A 19 11.36 4.92 15.20
N CYS A 20 10.35 5.60 14.65
CA CYS A 20 9.60 6.65 15.31
C CYS A 20 8.12 6.54 14.98
N LEU A 21 7.27 6.46 16.00
CA LEU A 21 5.82 6.56 15.85
C LEU A 21 5.36 7.95 16.30
N THR A 22 4.70 8.68 15.41
CA THR A 22 4.11 9.99 15.70
C THR A 22 2.59 9.88 15.63
N LEU A 23 1.92 10.08 16.78
CA LEU A 23 0.46 10.13 16.87
C LEU A 23 -0.01 11.55 16.59
N ALA A 24 -0.94 11.71 15.65
CA ALA A 24 -1.38 13.02 15.22
C ALA A 24 -2.85 13.01 14.74
N GLY A 25 -3.68 13.83 15.35
CA GLY A 25 -5.11 13.99 14.99
C GLY A 25 -5.33 14.71 13.65
N PRO A 26 -6.56 14.76 13.16
CA PRO A 26 -6.92 15.57 12.00
C PRO A 26 -6.50 17.04 12.18
N GLY A 27 -6.02 17.69 11.11
CA GLY A 27 -5.62 19.10 11.16
C GLY A 27 -4.30 19.40 11.88
N SER A 28 -3.63 18.42 12.50
CA SER A 28 -2.39 18.61 13.27
C SER A 28 -1.14 18.94 12.44
N GLY A 29 -1.26 19.08 11.11
CA GLY A 29 -0.13 19.41 10.24
C GLY A 29 0.77 18.22 9.86
N LYS A 30 0.27 16.97 9.92
CA LYS A 30 1.02 15.74 9.56
C LYS A 30 1.82 15.87 8.26
N THR A 31 1.16 16.32 7.18
CA THR A 31 1.80 16.49 5.87
C THR A 31 2.95 17.50 5.92
N ALA A 32 2.78 18.59 6.67
CA ALA A 32 3.83 19.59 6.84
C ALA A 32 5.04 19.03 7.60
N VAL A 33 4.79 18.24 8.66
CA VAL A 33 5.86 17.57 9.43
C VAL A 33 6.62 16.57 8.57
N ILE A 34 5.92 15.74 7.78
CA ILE A 34 6.55 14.74 6.89
C ILE A 34 7.41 15.43 5.83
N THR A 35 6.91 16.47 5.18
CA THR A 35 7.67 17.18 4.12
C THR A 35 8.88 17.92 4.69
N GLU A 36 8.75 18.56 5.85
CA GLU A 36 9.89 19.24 6.50
C GLU A 36 10.92 18.22 7.04
N ARG A 37 10.46 17.08 7.59
CA ARG A 37 11.35 15.99 7.97
C ARG A 37 12.14 15.47 6.75
N THR A 38 11.48 15.26 5.60
CA THR A 38 12.14 14.83 4.36
C THR A 38 13.21 15.81 3.93
N LYS A 39 12.93 17.12 4.00
CA LYS A 39 13.91 18.18 3.75
C LYS A 39 15.07 18.07 4.74
N ASN A 40 14.82 17.94 6.05
CA ASN A 40 15.86 17.84 7.07
C ASN A 40 16.77 16.61 6.86
N LEU A 41 16.23 15.48 6.45
CA LEU A 41 17.04 14.30 6.13
C LEU A 41 18.09 14.60 5.07
N ILE A 42 17.75 15.41 4.09
CA ILE A 42 18.65 15.80 2.99
C ILE A 42 19.60 16.92 3.42
N THR A 43 19.06 18.02 3.96
CA THR A 43 19.84 19.26 4.18
C THR A 43 20.66 19.21 5.44
N LYS A 44 20.16 18.60 6.50
CA LYS A 44 20.83 18.56 7.82
C LYS A 44 21.60 17.26 8.04
N TYR A 45 21.01 16.13 7.61
CA TYR A 45 21.62 14.80 7.86
C TYR A 45 22.31 14.22 6.62
N HIS A 46 22.30 14.97 5.48
CA HIS A 46 23.00 14.60 4.25
C HIS A 46 22.62 13.24 3.68
N VAL A 47 21.38 12.80 3.94
CA VAL A 47 20.86 11.54 3.37
C VAL A 47 20.68 11.73 1.86
N ASN A 48 21.17 10.75 1.09
CA ASN A 48 20.95 10.77 -0.35
C ASN A 48 19.44 10.73 -0.66
N PRO A 49 18.89 11.70 -1.42
CA PRO A 49 17.46 11.75 -1.73
C PRO A 49 16.90 10.47 -2.35
N SER A 50 17.68 9.73 -3.13
CA SER A 50 17.28 8.44 -3.72
C SER A 50 17.01 7.32 -2.69
N ASN A 51 17.54 7.48 -1.48
CA ASN A 51 17.36 6.53 -0.37
C ASN A 51 16.15 6.87 0.50
N ILE A 52 15.40 7.92 0.15
CA ILE A 52 14.23 8.35 0.90
C ILE A 52 12.96 7.91 0.18
N LEU A 53 12.11 7.20 0.92
CA LEU A 53 10.82 6.72 0.46
C LEU A 53 9.72 7.27 1.37
N VAL A 54 8.75 7.98 0.78
CA VAL A 54 7.56 8.51 1.43
C VAL A 54 6.34 7.79 0.89
N ILE A 55 5.66 7.02 1.75
CA ILE A 55 4.51 6.20 1.37
C ILE A 55 3.23 6.76 1.99
N THR A 56 2.14 6.73 1.21
CA THR A 56 0.79 7.10 1.65
C THR A 56 -0.27 6.21 1.01
N PHE A 57 -1.52 6.32 1.46
CA PHE A 57 -2.61 5.48 0.93
C PHE A 57 -3.12 5.92 -0.45
N THR A 58 -3.15 7.21 -0.75
CA THR A 58 -3.74 7.73 -1.98
C THR A 58 -2.74 8.38 -2.90
N LYS A 59 -2.96 8.27 -4.21
CA LYS A 59 -2.16 8.96 -5.24
C LYS A 59 -2.19 10.49 -5.07
N ALA A 60 -3.36 11.03 -4.70
CA ALA A 60 -3.53 12.46 -4.48
C ALA A 60 -2.65 12.95 -3.32
N ALA A 61 -2.63 12.24 -2.18
CA ALA A 61 -1.78 12.58 -1.04
C ALA A 61 -0.28 12.45 -1.39
N ALA A 62 0.12 11.43 -2.14
CA ALA A 62 1.51 11.29 -2.59
C ALA A 62 1.95 12.47 -3.46
N LEU A 63 1.09 12.88 -4.40
CA LEU A 63 1.36 14.03 -5.28
C LEU A 63 1.41 15.35 -4.50
N GLU A 64 0.47 15.55 -3.57
CA GLU A 64 0.46 16.74 -2.70
C GLU A 64 1.74 16.84 -1.86
N MET A 65 2.16 15.73 -1.23
CA MET A 65 3.40 15.68 -0.45
C MET A 65 4.61 15.98 -1.32
N LYS A 66 4.70 15.40 -2.52
CA LYS A 66 5.77 15.68 -3.48
C LYS A 66 5.83 17.16 -3.87
N THR A 67 4.68 17.76 -4.23
CA THR A 67 4.58 19.16 -4.61
C THR A 67 5.02 20.08 -3.47
N ARG A 68 4.55 19.83 -2.24
CA ARG A 68 4.93 20.60 -1.06
C ARG A 68 6.42 20.46 -0.75
N PHE A 69 6.97 19.25 -0.86
CA PHE A 69 8.40 19.01 -0.67
C PHE A 69 9.24 19.78 -1.68
N LEU A 70 8.90 19.73 -2.97
CA LEU A 70 9.62 20.47 -4.00
C LEU A 70 9.54 21.98 -3.78
N SER A 71 8.39 22.50 -3.35
CA SER A 71 8.25 23.92 -2.97
C SER A 71 9.15 24.31 -1.79
N LEU A 72 9.41 23.40 -0.86
CA LEU A 72 10.32 23.65 0.28
C LEU A 72 11.80 23.58 -0.10
N MET A 73 12.14 22.74 -1.08
CA MET A 73 13.53 22.53 -1.51
C MET A 73 14.00 23.55 -2.55
N GLY A 74 13.09 24.23 -3.22
CA GLY A 74 13.41 25.17 -4.31
C GLY A 74 13.86 24.47 -5.61
N ASN A 75 14.63 25.18 -6.42
CA ASN A 75 15.09 24.69 -7.72
C ASN A 75 16.20 23.65 -7.54
N GLY A 76 15.87 22.39 -7.73
CA GLY A 76 16.82 21.27 -7.66
C GLY A 76 16.19 19.95 -8.07
N SER A 77 17.02 18.98 -8.44
CA SER A 77 16.58 17.61 -8.68
C SER A 77 16.76 16.78 -7.39
N TYR A 78 15.66 16.38 -6.80
CA TYR A 78 15.65 15.56 -5.57
C TYR A 78 14.90 14.27 -5.85
N PRO A 79 15.59 13.16 -6.16
CA PRO A 79 14.97 11.88 -6.52
C PRO A 79 14.39 11.12 -5.31
N VAL A 80 13.66 11.83 -4.44
CA VAL A 80 12.88 11.24 -3.37
C VAL A 80 11.69 10.50 -3.97
N THR A 81 11.46 9.26 -3.56
CA THR A 81 10.31 8.49 -4.01
C THR A 81 9.08 8.80 -3.16
N PHE A 82 8.04 9.35 -3.79
CA PHE A 82 6.71 9.53 -3.20
C PHE A 82 5.73 8.60 -3.89
N GLY A 83 5.01 7.78 -3.14
CA GLY A 83 4.09 6.82 -3.74
C GLY A 83 3.07 6.23 -2.78
N THR A 84 2.15 5.44 -3.33
CA THR A 84 1.26 4.59 -2.53
C THR A 84 1.95 3.26 -2.23
N PHE A 85 1.48 2.55 -1.20
CA PHE A 85 1.95 1.19 -0.90
C PHE A 85 1.95 0.30 -2.15
N HIS A 86 0.83 0.27 -2.88
CA HIS A 86 0.70 -0.55 -4.09
C HIS A 86 1.73 -0.16 -5.17
N ALA A 87 1.92 1.13 -5.43
CA ALA A 87 2.86 1.59 -6.45
C ALA A 87 4.30 1.25 -6.08
N VAL A 88 4.67 1.40 -4.81
CA VAL A 88 6.02 1.10 -4.31
C VAL A 88 6.28 -0.41 -4.36
N TYR A 89 5.38 -1.23 -3.83
CA TYR A 89 5.54 -2.69 -3.86
C TYR A 89 5.55 -3.24 -5.29
N PHE A 90 4.70 -2.71 -6.16
CA PHE A 90 4.75 -3.10 -7.58
C PHE A 90 6.08 -2.71 -8.24
N SER A 91 6.64 -1.54 -7.89
CA SER A 91 7.98 -1.17 -8.36
C SER A 91 9.06 -2.13 -7.90
N ILE A 92 8.99 -2.61 -6.65
CA ILE A 92 9.92 -3.63 -6.12
C ILE A 92 9.75 -4.95 -6.89
N LEU A 93 8.51 -5.43 -7.08
CA LEU A 93 8.23 -6.65 -7.83
C LEU A 93 8.70 -6.56 -9.29
N LYS A 94 8.51 -5.41 -9.91
CA LYS A 94 9.00 -5.13 -11.26
C LYS A 94 10.51 -5.30 -11.38
N HIS A 95 11.27 -4.81 -10.41
CA HIS A 95 12.73 -4.91 -10.43
C HIS A 95 13.24 -6.29 -10.00
N ALA A 96 12.61 -6.91 -9.00
CA ALA A 96 13.06 -8.20 -8.46
C ALA A 96 12.64 -9.40 -9.33
N TYR A 97 11.47 -9.33 -9.98
CA TYR A 97 10.85 -10.45 -10.69
C TYR A 97 10.50 -10.15 -12.15
N ASN A 98 10.91 -8.99 -12.68
CA ASN A 98 10.57 -8.54 -14.03
C ASN A 98 9.06 -8.45 -14.30
N TYR A 99 8.25 -8.19 -13.28
CA TYR A 99 6.81 -7.99 -13.43
C TYR A 99 6.50 -6.74 -14.25
N ASN A 100 5.40 -6.80 -14.99
CA ASN A 100 4.88 -5.69 -15.79
C ASN A 100 3.35 -5.56 -15.58
N ALA A 101 2.73 -4.62 -16.24
CA ALA A 101 1.28 -4.37 -16.08
C ALA A 101 0.40 -5.58 -16.42
N ASN A 102 0.87 -6.49 -17.29
CA ASN A 102 0.10 -7.69 -17.68
C ASN A 102 0.09 -8.76 -16.58
N ASN A 103 0.99 -8.65 -15.58
CA ASN A 103 0.99 -9.53 -14.42
C ASN A 103 -0.02 -9.10 -13.34
N ILE A 104 -0.70 -7.96 -13.53
CA ILE A 104 -1.76 -7.50 -12.64
C ILE A 104 -3.09 -8.05 -13.17
N VAL A 105 -3.69 -8.96 -12.43
CA VAL A 105 -5.01 -9.50 -12.75
C VAL A 105 -6.06 -8.41 -12.52
N ARG A 106 -6.88 -8.13 -13.54
CA ARG A 106 -7.98 -7.16 -13.44
C ARG A 106 -9.17 -7.77 -12.70
N GLU A 107 -10.02 -6.91 -12.13
CA GLU A 107 -11.21 -7.38 -11.40
C GLU A 107 -12.09 -8.27 -12.28
N GLU A 108 -12.34 -7.87 -13.53
CA GLU A 108 -13.17 -8.63 -14.48
C GLU A 108 -12.59 -10.03 -14.72
N GLN A 109 -11.28 -10.15 -14.81
CA GLN A 109 -10.58 -11.43 -15.01
C GLN A 109 -10.68 -12.32 -13.76
N LYS A 110 -10.59 -11.73 -12.56
CA LYS A 110 -10.78 -12.49 -11.31
C LYS A 110 -12.18 -13.06 -11.21
N TYR A 111 -13.19 -12.23 -11.49
CA TYR A 111 -14.58 -12.67 -11.47
C TYR A 111 -14.87 -13.72 -12.56
N ALA A 112 -14.36 -13.54 -13.78
CA ALA A 112 -14.54 -14.50 -14.86
C ALA A 112 -13.92 -15.87 -14.50
N LEU A 113 -12.67 -15.87 -14.02
CA LEU A 113 -11.99 -17.09 -13.59
C LEU A 113 -12.75 -17.78 -12.45
N MET A 114 -13.22 -17.01 -11.46
CA MET A 114 -13.94 -17.57 -10.34
C MET A 114 -15.27 -18.20 -10.76
N ARG A 115 -16.02 -17.57 -11.66
CA ARG A 115 -17.25 -18.18 -12.25
C ARG A 115 -16.97 -19.49 -12.95
N GLU A 116 -15.91 -19.55 -13.75
CA GLU A 116 -15.48 -20.78 -14.40
C GLU A 116 -15.17 -21.89 -13.38
N LEU A 117 -14.44 -21.56 -12.29
CA LEU A 117 -14.13 -22.51 -11.25
C LEU A 117 -15.37 -22.98 -10.48
N VAL A 118 -16.28 -22.07 -10.16
CA VAL A 118 -17.57 -22.39 -9.50
C VAL A 118 -18.39 -23.36 -10.33
N GLN A 119 -18.52 -23.11 -11.64
CA GLN A 119 -19.22 -24.00 -12.59
C GLN A 119 -18.51 -25.34 -12.73
N LYS A 120 -17.19 -25.36 -12.87
CA LYS A 120 -16.38 -26.58 -12.99
C LYS A 120 -16.55 -27.50 -11.78
N HIS A 121 -16.65 -26.91 -10.59
CA HIS A 121 -16.84 -27.66 -9.33
C HIS A 121 -18.31 -27.92 -8.96
N ARG A 122 -19.26 -27.48 -9.81
CA ARG A 122 -20.71 -27.64 -9.64
C ARG A 122 -21.17 -27.19 -8.25
N LEU A 123 -20.69 -26.01 -7.83
CA LEU A 123 -21.09 -25.44 -6.57
C LEU A 123 -22.51 -24.90 -6.65
N GLU A 124 -23.30 -25.14 -5.61
CA GLU A 124 -24.66 -24.63 -5.47
C GLU A 124 -24.63 -23.25 -4.85
N TYR A 125 -25.43 -22.33 -5.36
CA TYR A 125 -25.56 -20.96 -4.86
C TYR A 125 -26.94 -20.41 -5.20
N GLU A 126 -27.42 -19.47 -4.40
CA GLU A 126 -28.66 -18.74 -4.67
C GLU A 126 -28.40 -17.56 -5.61
N ASP A 127 -27.35 -16.78 -5.37
CA ASP A 127 -26.87 -15.69 -6.23
C ASP A 127 -25.41 -15.90 -6.58
N GLU A 128 -25.12 -16.01 -7.89
CA GLU A 128 -23.75 -16.25 -8.40
C GLU A 128 -22.81 -15.10 -8.05
N THR A 129 -23.29 -13.87 -8.15
CA THR A 129 -22.44 -12.69 -7.95
C THR A 129 -22.03 -12.55 -6.50
N GLU A 130 -22.97 -12.75 -5.59
CA GLU A 130 -22.72 -12.70 -4.16
C GLU A 130 -21.79 -13.86 -3.74
N PHE A 131 -22.07 -15.06 -4.23
CA PHE A 131 -21.25 -16.24 -3.94
C PHE A 131 -19.80 -16.07 -4.42
N VAL A 132 -19.59 -15.66 -5.67
CA VAL A 132 -18.26 -15.40 -6.23
C VAL A 132 -17.52 -14.31 -5.43
N SER A 133 -18.22 -13.25 -5.05
CA SER A 133 -17.66 -12.17 -4.22
C SER A 133 -17.22 -12.69 -2.86
N SER A 134 -18.01 -13.56 -2.23
CA SER A 134 -17.72 -14.16 -0.92
C SER A 134 -16.48 -15.06 -0.99
N ILE A 135 -16.37 -15.93 -1.98
CA ILE A 135 -15.17 -16.76 -2.19
C ILE A 135 -13.91 -15.91 -2.44
N LEU A 136 -13.99 -14.87 -3.26
CA LEU A 136 -12.89 -13.94 -3.48
C LEU A 136 -12.48 -13.20 -2.20
N GLY A 137 -13.47 -12.85 -1.36
CA GLY A 137 -13.25 -12.26 -0.04
C GLY A 137 -12.49 -13.21 0.89
N GLU A 138 -12.87 -14.48 0.94
CA GLU A 138 -12.16 -15.50 1.73
C GLU A 138 -10.71 -15.71 1.26
N ILE A 139 -10.50 -15.81 -0.05
CA ILE A 139 -9.15 -15.92 -0.64
C ILE A 139 -8.30 -14.72 -0.23
N SER A 140 -8.86 -13.52 -0.31
CA SER A 140 -8.19 -12.29 0.10
C SER A 140 -7.84 -12.30 1.59
N MET A 141 -8.77 -12.76 2.43
CA MET A 141 -8.55 -12.86 3.87
C MET A 141 -7.43 -13.85 4.20
N VAL A 142 -7.43 -15.05 3.61
CA VAL A 142 -6.37 -16.06 3.83
C VAL A 142 -5.00 -15.50 3.42
N LYS A 143 -4.91 -14.86 2.25
CA LYS A 143 -3.65 -14.24 1.77
C LYS A 143 -3.16 -13.11 2.68
N ASN A 144 -4.08 -12.28 3.19
CA ASN A 144 -3.71 -11.13 4.03
C ASN A 144 -3.36 -11.50 5.47
N THR A 145 -3.97 -12.55 6.01
CA THR A 145 -3.71 -12.99 7.39
C THR A 145 -2.52 -13.94 7.51
N GLY A 146 -2.04 -14.50 6.39
CA GLY A 146 -0.97 -15.49 6.37
C GLY A 146 -1.35 -16.84 7.01
N VAL A 147 -2.65 -17.09 7.19
CA VAL A 147 -3.14 -18.40 7.66
C VAL A 147 -2.86 -19.44 6.59
N SER A 148 -2.29 -20.59 6.99
CA SER A 148 -2.10 -21.70 6.05
C SER A 148 -3.46 -22.18 5.55
N ILE A 149 -3.56 -22.38 4.23
CA ILE A 149 -4.78 -22.94 3.61
C ILE A 149 -5.18 -24.28 4.19
N GLU A 150 -4.23 -25.04 4.73
CA GLU A 150 -4.49 -26.33 5.39
C GLU A 150 -5.28 -26.20 6.70
N HIS A 151 -5.19 -25.01 7.33
CA HIS A 151 -5.88 -24.69 8.58
C HIS A 151 -7.04 -23.73 8.40
N TYR A 152 -7.40 -23.43 7.14
CA TYR A 152 -8.53 -22.56 6.83
C TYR A 152 -9.78 -23.38 6.47
N TYR A 153 -10.89 -23.03 7.07
CA TYR A 153 -12.21 -23.62 6.82
C TYR A 153 -13.09 -22.58 6.15
N SER A 154 -13.46 -22.84 4.88
CA SER A 154 -14.36 -21.96 4.15
C SER A 154 -15.77 -22.01 4.72
N THR A 155 -16.43 -20.87 4.76
CA THR A 155 -17.85 -20.76 5.12
C THR A 155 -18.77 -20.87 3.91
N ASN A 156 -18.23 -20.83 2.69
CA ASN A 156 -19.00 -20.77 1.45
C ASN A 156 -19.02 -22.10 0.68
N CYS A 157 -18.04 -22.96 0.87
CA CYS A 157 -17.98 -24.26 0.18
C CYS A 157 -17.20 -25.30 0.96
N ALA A 158 -17.29 -26.57 0.53
CA ALA A 158 -16.55 -27.65 1.14
C ALA A 158 -15.04 -27.39 1.08
N GLU A 159 -14.34 -27.74 2.17
CA GLU A 159 -12.92 -27.46 2.39
C GLU A 159 -12.00 -27.94 1.25
N ASN A 160 -12.22 -29.16 0.78
CA ASN A 160 -11.45 -29.74 -0.33
C ASN A 160 -11.67 -28.99 -1.66
N ILE A 161 -12.83 -28.38 -1.85
CA ILE A 161 -13.14 -27.58 -3.04
C ILE A 161 -12.49 -26.20 -2.90
N PHE A 162 -12.63 -25.56 -1.73
CA PHE A 162 -11.98 -24.26 -1.48
C PHE A 162 -10.47 -24.33 -1.68
N ARG A 163 -9.82 -25.38 -1.18
CA ARG A 163 -8.37 -25.58 -1.39
C ARG A 163 -7.98 -25.70 -2.86
N ARG A 164 -8.81 -26.35 -3.69
CA ARG A 164 -8.58 -26.46 -5.15
C ARG A 164 -8.81 -25.14 -5.89
N ILE A 165 -9.70 -24.30 -5.40
CA ILE A 165 -9.95 -22.97 -5.96
C ILE A 165 -8.85 -22.00 -5.57
N TYR A 166 -8.33 -22.12 -4.35
CA TYR A 166 -7.27 -21.26 -3.82
C TYR A 166 -5.90 -21.49 -4.48
N GLY A 167 -5.53 -22.75 -4.78
CA GLY A 167 -4.24 -23.16 -5.37
C GLY A 167 -4.20 -23.11 -6.86
#